data_d08aefdb33201337e9b454a267fd59d5
#
_entry.id   d08aefdb33201337e9b454a267fd59d5
#
_cell.length_a   1.000
_cell.length_b   1.000
_cell.length_c   1.000
_cell.angle_alpha   90.00
_cell.angle_beta   90.00
_cell.angle_gamma   90.00
#
_symmetry.space_group_name_H-M   'P 1'
#
loop_
_entity.id
_entity.type
_entity.pdbx_description
1 polymer ?
#
loop_
_entity_poly.entity_id
_entity_poly.type
_entity_poly.pdbx_seq_one_letter_code
_entity_poly.pdbx_strand_id
1 'polypeptide(L)'
;MLPLGEKPILEHLIDWARKNGIKSVVLCVSYLRKSIEDYFEDGKRFGVNIEYAISNKPLATAGQLKTAEKFIDRTFVCIYGDSIYNFSLKNMIEQHKKSKSNVTMSLYDHKFNLKYGVIDTKNNGKVTSWNEKPEFSAKINIGCYVMEPEVLQLIPKNKPYGMDSVIRKTLAKKK
;
A
#
# COMPACT_ATOMS: atom_id res chain seq x y z
N MET A 1 -11.30 11.49 10.65
CA MET A 1 -11.17 10.19 9.95
C MET A 1 -12.29 10.06 8.93
N LEU A 2 -12.02 9.48 7.75
CA LEU A 2 -13.03 9.28 6.71
C LEU A 2 -14.01 8.17 7.14
N PRO A 3 -15.34 8.41 7.19
CA PRO A 3 -16.32 7.40 7.50
C PRO A 3 -16.63 6.50 6.29
N LEU A 4 -16.89 5.24 6.54
CA LEU A 4 -17.46 4.29 5.58
C LEU A 4 -18.59 3.50 6.27
N GLY A 5 -19.82 3.87 5.99
CA GLY A 5 -20.96 3.46 6.79
C GLY A 5 -20.88 4.03 8.21
N GLU A 6 -21.05 3.20 9.21
CA GLU A 6 -21.06 3.58 10.63
C GLU A 6 -19.66 3.66 11.27
N LYS A 7 -18.62 3.28 10.53
CA LYS A 7 -17.24 3.16 11.04
C LYS A 7 -16.25 3.92 10.17
N PRO A 8 -15.12 4.35 10.75
CA PRO A 8 -14.00 4.86 9.93
C PRO A 8 -13.40 3.79 9.01
N ILE A 9 -12.91 4.18 7.82
CA ILE A 9 -12.20 3.26 6.91
C ILE A 9 -11.06 2.54 7.64
N LEU A 10 -10.32 3.23 8.49
CA LEU A 10 -9.21 2.66 9.25
C LEU A 10 -9.64 1.53 10.20
N GLU A 11 -10.86 1.58 10.77
CA GLU A 11 -11.41 0.49 11.58
C GLU A 11 -11.69 -0.75 10.73
N HIS A 12 -12.25 -0.58 9.53
CA HIS A 12 -12.44 -1.69 8.61
C HIS A 12 -11.10 -2.36 8.23
N LEU A 13 -10.05 -1.58 8.06
CA LEU A 13 -8.69 -2.09 7.80
C LEU A 13 -8.11 -2.88 8.97
N ILE A 14 -8.26 -2.36 10.18
CA ILE A 14 -7.83 -3.06 11.41
C ILE A 14 -8.61 -4.37 11.59
N ASP A 15 -9.93 -4.35 11.38
CA ASP A 15 -10.76 -5.56 11.42
C ASP A 15 -10.33 -6.59 10.37
N TRP A 16 -10.02 -6.14 9.14
CA TRP A 16 -9.52 -7.01 8.08
C TRP A 16 -8.16 -7.61 8.43
N ALA A 17 -7.22 -6.81 8.93
CA ALA A 17 -5.91 -7.27 9.38
C ALA A 17 -6.04 -8.30 10.51
N ARG A 18 -6.85 -8.00 11.53
CA ARG A 18 -7.15 -8.91 12.66
C ARG A 18 -7.74 -10.24 12.20
N LYS A 19 -8.72 -10.22 11.29
CA LYS A 19 -9.31 -11.45 10.70
C LYS A 19 -8.29 -12.28 9.92
N ASN A 20 -7.23 -11.66 9.41
CA ASN A 20 -6.09 -12.33 8.77
C ASN A 20 -4.95 -12.70 9.75
N GLY A 21 -5.18 -12.62 11.05
CA GLY A 21 -4.24 -13.06 12.09
C GLY A 21 -3.23 -12.01 12.55
N ILE A 22 -3.33 -10.77 12.12
CA ILE A 22 -2.48 -9.67 12.59
C ILE A 22 -2.93 -9.26 14.00
N LYS A 23 -1.99 -9.24 14.94
CA LYS A 23 -2.25 -8.87 16.35
C LYS A 23 -1.58 -7.56 16.76
N SER A 24 -0.55 -7.12 16.03
CA SER A 24 0.17 -5.88 16.31
C SER A 24 0.10 -4.96 15.10
N VAL A 25 -0.27 -3.71 15.32
CA VAL A 25 -0.45 -2.69 14.29
C VAL A 25 0.35 -1.46 14.68
N VAL A 26 1.05 -0.85 13.73
CA VAL A 26 1.69 0.45 13.92
C VAL A 26 0.97 1.45 13.02
N LEU A 27 0.33 2.45 13.61
CA LEU A 27 -0.29 3.54 12.88
C LEU A 27 0.72 4.67 12.65
N CYS A 28 1.11 4.87 11.40
CA CYS A 28 1.97 5.99 11.01
C CYS A 28 1.12 7.25 10.86
N VAL A 29 1.19 8.16 11.82
CA VAL A 29 0.31 9.33 11.92
C VAL A 29 1.09 10.64 11.88
N SER A 30 0.42 11.72 11.45
CA SER A 30 1.00 13.06 11.35
C SER A 30 -0.03 14.12 11.81
N TYR A 31 -0.40 15.03 10.92
CA TYR A 31 -1.39 16.05 11.18
C TYR A 31 -2.75 15.42 11.58
N LEU A 32 -3.45 16.05 12.55
CA LEU A 32 -4.73 15.59 13.13
C LEU A 32 -4.68 14.18 13.78
N ARG A 33 -3.49 13.73 14.17
CA ARG A 33 -3.29 12.41 14.79
C ARG A 33 -4.16 12.18 16.03
N LYS A 34 -4.43 13.26 16.82
CA LYS A 34 -5.15 13.12 18.09
C LYS A 34 -6.51 12.45 17.92
N SER A 35 -7.27 12.75 16.87
CA SER A 35 -8.54 12.08 16.60
C SER A 35 -8.41 10.58 16.29
N ILE A 36 -7.24 10.14 15.82
CA ILE A 36 -6.94 8.73 15.59
C ILE A 36 -6.52 8.07 16.91
N GLU A 37 -5.63 8.72 17.65
CA GLU A 37 -5.17 8.26 18.97
C GLU A 37 -6.33 8.12 19.95
N ASP A 38 -7.22 9.12 20.03
CA ASP A 38 -8.39 9.13 20.92
C ASP A 38 -9.43 8.05 20.53
N TYR A 39 -9.52 7.70 19.22
CA TYR A 39 -10.47 6.69 18.75
C TYR A 39 -9.94 5.27 18.94
N PHE A 40 -8.69 5.01 18.62
CA PHE A 40 -8.15 3.66 18.62
C PHE A 40 -7.44 3.29 19.91
N GLU A 41 -7.01 4.27 20.70
CA GLU A 41 -6.29 4.07 21.97
C GLU A 41 -5.14 3.05 21.81
N ASP A 42 -5.06 2.04 22.68
CA ASP A 42 -4.09 0.93 22.60
C ASP A 42 -4.56 -0.23 21.69
N GLY A 43 -5.72 -0.13 21.06
CA GLY A 43 -6.26 -1.13 20.13
C GLY A 43 -6.96 -2.32 20.77
N LYS A 44 -6.92 -2.48 22.10
CA LYS A 44 -7.49 -3.66 22.77
C LYS A 44 -8.96 -3.89 22.45
N ARG A 45 -9.78 -2.84 22.40
CA ARG A 45 -11.21 -2.97 22.07
C ARG A 45 -11.47 -3.46 20.63
N PHE A 46 -10.44 -3.35 19.75
CA PHE A 46 -10.47 -3.86 18.38
C PHE A 46 -9.80 -5.23 18.23
N GLY A 47 -9.28 -5.81 19.34
CA GLY A 47 -8.64 -7.11 19.38
C GLY A 47 -7.22 -7.13 18.78
N VAL A 48 -6.54 -6.00 18.80
CA VAL A 48 -5.15 -5.80 18.35
C VAL A 48 -4.39 -4.95 19.37
N ASN A 49 -3.05 -4.94 19.30
CA ASN A 49 -2.22 -3.96 19.98
C ASN A 49 -1.82 -2.87 18.98
N ILE A 50 -2.03 -1.61 19.32
CA ILE A 50 -1.71 -0.46 18.46
C ILE A 50 -0.57 0.36 19.08
N GLU A 51 0.45 0.59 18.25
CA GLU A 51 1.53 1.56 18.50
C GLU A 51 1.41 2.71 17.50
N TYR A 52 1.95 3.87 17.85
CA TYR A 52 1.90 5.06 17.02
C TYR A 52 3.29 5.53 16.61
N ALA A 53 3.54 5.57 15.31
CA ALA A 53 4.73 6.17 14.73
C ALA A 53 4.38 7.60 14.26
N ILE A 54 4.88 8.59 15.00
CA ILE A 54 4.46 9.98 14.85
C ILE A 54 5.49 10.75 14.04
N SER A 55 5.02 11.52 13.04
CA SER A 55 5.81 12.55 12.39
C SER A 55 5.17 13.94 12.57
N ASN A 56 6.02 14.97 12.69
CA ASN A 56 5.55 16.37 12.85
C ASN A 56 5.44 17.10 11.50
N LYS A 57 5.69 16.40 10.39
CA LYS A 57 5.61 16.95 9.03
C LYS A 57 5.21 15.86 8.04
N PRO A 58 4.64 16.23 6.88
CA PRO A 58 4.35 15.29 5.81
C PRO A 58 5.64 14.68 5.26
N LEU A 59 5.73 13.33 5.23
CA LEU A 59 6.91 12.59 4.78
C LEU A 59 6.64 11.74 3.53
N ALA A 60 5.49 11.87 2.90
CA ALA A 60 4.95 10.98 1.87
C ALA A 60 4.87 9.51 2.36
N THR A 61 4.47 8.58 1.51
CA THR A 61 4.08 7.22 1.93
C THR A 61 5.21 6.43 2.58
N ALA A 62 6.36 6.32 1.92
CA ALA A 62 7.49 5.57 2.46
C ALA A 62 8.21 6.32 3.60
N GLY A 63 8.29 7.64 3.52
CA GLY A 63 8.85 8.44 4.61
C GLY A 63 8.05 8.32 5.90
N GLN A 64 6.71 8.20 5.82
CA GLN A 64 5.86 7.87 6.97
C GLN A 64 6.17 6.45 7.49
N LEU A 65 6.27 5.46 6.61
CA LEU A 65 6.67 4.10 6.98
C LEU A 65 8.02 4.08 7.72
N LYS A 66 8.99 4.92 7.31
CA LYS A 66 10.30 5.02 7.98
C LYS A 66 10.20 5.42 9.45
N THR A 67 9.16 6.16 9.85
CA THR A 67 8.96 6.53 11.26
C THR A 67 8.63 5.32 12.15
N ALA A 68 8.10 4.24 11.55
CA ALA A 68 7.77 3.00 12.24
C ALA A 68 8.98 2.05 12.40
N GLU A 69 10.17 2.38 11.86
CA GLU A 69 11.34 1.49 11.82
C GLU A 69 11.67 0.84 13.17
N LYS A 70 11.56 1.58 14.28
CA LYS A 70 11.86 1.09 15.64
C LYS A 70 10.91 -0.02 16.14
N PHE A 71 9.76 -0.19 15.51
CA PHE A 71 8.75 -1.20 15.86
C PHE A 71 8.81 -2.44 14.93
N ILE A 72 9.69 -2.43 13.91
CA ILE A 72 9.72 -3.43 12.84
C ILE A 72 11.03 -4.20 12.91
N ASP A 73 10.96 -5.46 13.34
CA ASP A 73 12.10 -6.39 13.52
C ASP A 73 12.00 -7.66 12.66
N ARG A 74 10.90 -7.83 11.92
CA ARG A 74 10.60 -9.01 11.10
C ARG A 74 9.77 -8.65 9.88
N THR A 75 9.51 -9.63 9.00
CA THR A 75 8.55 -9.48 7.89
C THR A 75 7.28 -8.79 8.36
N PHE A 76 6.86 -7.75 7.67
CA PHE A 76 5.69 -6.95 8.03
C PHE A 76 4.78 -6.66 6.84
N VAL A 77 3.55 -6.28 7.15
CA VAL A 77 2.57 -5.83 6.16
C VAL A 77 2.45 -4.31 6.23
N CYS A 78 2.59 -3.63 5.10
CA CYS A 78 2.37 -2.20 4.96
C CYS A 78 1.13 -1.98 4.10
N ILE A 79 0.15 -1.23 4.62
CA ILE A 79 -1.09 -0.90 3.91
C ILE A 79 -1.37 0.60 3.95
N TYR A 80 -2.03 1.11 2.91
CA TYR A 80 -2.54 2.48 2.92
C TYR A 80 -3.84 2.55 3.70
N GLY A 81 -3.98 3.60 4.51
CA GLY A 81 -5.10 3.78 5.43
C GLY A 81 -6.42 4.25 4.81
N ASP A 82 -6.48 4.35 3.49
CA ASP A 82 -7.60 4.87 2.69
C ASP A 82 -8.17 3.86 1.69
N SER A 83 -7.78 2.61 1.80
CA SER A 83 -8.20 1.54 0.88
C SER A 83 -8.91 0.40 1.63
N ILE A 84 -9.80 -0.33 0.95
CA ILE A 84 -10.46 -1.52 1.47
C ILE A 84 -9.98 -2.75 0.70
N TYR A 85 -9.67 -3.82 1.42
CA TYR A 85 -9.17 -5.07 0.84
C TYR A 85 -10.12 -6.24 1.12
N ASN A 86 -10.31 -7.10 0.12
CA ASN A 86 -11.18 -8.29 0.20
C ASN A 86 -10.47 -9.59 -0.19
N PHE A 87 -9.13 -9.60 -0.18
CA PHE A 87 -8.33 -10.80 -0.48
C PHE A 87 -7.69 -11.41 0.78
N SER A 88 -7.17 -12.63 0.66
CA SER A 88 -6.47 -13.33 1.74
C SER A 88 -5.05 -12.78 1.93
N LEU A 89 -4.84 -12.03 3.01
CA LEU A 89 -3.51 -11.59 3.41
C LEU A 89 -2.59 -12.77 3.78
N LYS A 90 -3.15 -13.83 4.34
CA LYS A 90 -2.42 -15.06 4.67
C LYS A 90 -1.76 -15.65 3.42
N ASN A 91 -2.50 -15.78 2.33
CA ASN A 91 -1.96 -16.30 1.07
C ASN A 91 -0.84 -15.41 0.51
N MET A 92 -1.00 -14.08 0.62
CA MET A 92 0.02 -13.12 0.19
C MET A 92 1.31 -13.25 1.01
N ILE A 93 1.20 -13.42 2.33
CA ILE A 93 2.36 -13.65 3.22
C ILE A 93 3.03 -14.99 2.90
N GLU A 94 2.27 -16.05 2.67
CA GLU A 94 2.81 -17.36 2.28
C GLU A 94 3.55 -17.27 0.94
N GLN A 95 3.00 -16.59 -0.05
CA GLN A 95 3.66 -16.34 -1.33
C GLN A 95 4.96 -15.55 -1.16
N HIS A 96 4.95 -14.51 -0.34
CA HIS A 96 6.13 -13.72 -0.02
C HIS A 96 7.26 -14.59 0.53
N LYS A 97 6.97 -15.43 1.54
CA LYS A 97 7.93 -16.35 2.14
C LYS A 97 8.49 -17.37 1.12
N LYS A 98 7.62 -17.93 0.27
CA LYS A 98 8.03 -18.87 -0.78
C LYS A 98 8.95 -18.23 -1.82
N SER A 99 8.67 -17.01 -2.22
CA SER A 99 9.45 -16.29 -3.23
C SER A 99 10.77 -15.73 -2.71
N LYS A 100 10.98 -15.69 -1.39
CA LYS A 100 12.14 -15.07 -0.73
C LYS A 100 12.40 -13.64 -1.23
N SER A 101 11.34 -12.93 -1.53
CA SER A 101 11.40 -11.56 -2.05
C SER A 101 11.52 -10.55 -0.91
N ASN A 102 12.22 -9.44 -1.13
CA ASN A 102 12.25 -8.34 -0.16
C ASN A 102 10.93 -7.56 -0.11
N VAL A 103 10.17 -7.57 -1.21
CA VAL A 103 8.85 -6.93 -1.32
C VAL A 103 7.93 -7.80 -2.17
N THR A 104 6.74 -8.06 -1.67
CA THR A 104 5.59 -8.58 -2.43
C THR A 104 4.49 -7.53 -2.39
N MET A 105 3.88 -7.22 -3.52
CA MET A 105 2.84 -6.20 -3.62
C MET A 105 1.56 -6.77 -4.19
N SER A 106 0.43 -6.28 -3.71
CA SER A 106 -0.88 -6.59 -4.29
C SER A 106 -1.13 -5.72 -5.52
N LEU A 107 -1.72 -6.32 -6.54
CA LEU A 107 -2.09 -5.66 -7.78
C LEU A 107 -3.57 -5.88 -8.05
N TYR A 108 -4.18 -4.92 -8.72
CA TYR A 108 -5.53 -5.01 -9.25
C TYR A 108 -5.49 -4.91 -10.77
N ASP A 109 -6.15 -5.84 -11.46
CA ASP A 109 -6.31 -5.80 -12.92
C ASP A 109 -7.42 -4.79 -13.26
N HIS A 110 -7.00 -3.54 -13.49
CA HIS A 110 -7.90 -2.45 -13.82
C HIS A 110 -8.21 -2.46 -15.32
N LYS A 111 -9.49 -2.61 -15.65
CA LYS A 111 -10.00 -2.51 -17.02
C LYS A 111 -10.63 -1.15 -17.24
N PHE A 112 -10.35 -0.56 -18.38
CA PHE A 112 -10.94 0.71 -18.78
C PHE A 112 -11.18 0.75 -20.29
N ASN A 113 -12.29 1.36 -20.67
CA ASN A 113 -12.70 1.48 -22.08
C ASN A 113 -12.47 2.89 -22.57
N LEU A 114 -11.82 3.06 -23.71
CA LEU A 114 -11.88 4.31 -24.44
C LEU A 114 -13.21 4.43 -25.14
N LYS A 115 -13.81 5.64 -25.09
CA LYS A 115 -15.10 5.93 -25.77
C LYS A 115 -14.94 6.24 -27.25
N TYR A 116 -13.71 6.20 -27.77
CA TYR A 116 -13.31 6.59 -29.12
C TYR A 116 -12.60 5.45 -29.83
N GLY A 117 -12.60 5.48 -31.17
CA GLY A 117 -11.73 4.61 -31.97
C GLY A 117 -10.25 4.95 -31.78
N VAL A 118 -9.43 3.93 -31.60
CA VAL A 118 -7.96 4.05 -31.59
C VAL A 118 -7.43 3.68 -32.96
N ILE A 119 -6.57 4.54 -33.50
CA ILE A 119 -6.10 4.44 -34.89
C ILE A 119 -4.56 4.34 -34.87
N ASP A 120 -4.01 3.33 -35.51
CA ASP A 120 -2.58 3.27 -35.79
C ASP A 120 -2.28 3.83 -37.17
N THR A 121 -1.16 4.55 -37.26
CA THR A 121 -0.69 5.11 -38.53
C THR A 121 0.79 4.77 -38.76
N LYS A 122 1.19 4.67 -40.05
CA LYS A 122 2.59 4.67 -40.45
C LYS A 122 3.18 6.09 -40.40
N ASN A 123 4.52 6.20 -40.46
CA ASN A 123 5.24 7.49 -40.45
C ASN A 123 4.78 8.47 -41.57
N ASN A 124 4.23 7.96 -42.66
CA ASN A 124 3.70 8.74 -43.77
C ASN A 124 2.21 9.13 -43.61
N GLY A 125 1.62 8.92 -42.41
CA GLY A 125 0.22 9.23 -42.10
C GLY A 125 -0.80 8.20 -42.58
N LYS A 126 -0.41 7.12 -43.27
CA LYS A 126 -1.33 6.09 -43.73
C LYS A 126 -1.89 5.31 -42.55
N VAL A 127 -3.24 5.26 -42.44
CA VAL A 127 -3.94 4.46 -41.41
C VAL A 127 -3.68 2.97 -41.67
N THR A 128 -3.35 2.22 -40.59
CA THR A 128 -3.03 0.80 -40.65
C THR A 128 -3.99 -0.05 -39.83
N SER A 129 -4.62 0.51 -38.78
CA SER A 129 -5.64 -0.17 -38.01
C SER A 129 -6.67 0.81 -37.47
N TRP A 130 -7.85 0.28 -37.16
CA TRP A 130 -8.95 0.97 -36.48
C TRP A 130 -9.50 0.01 -35.42
N ASN A 131 -9.47 0.39 -34.16
CA ASN A 131 -10.08 -0.37 -33.09
C ASN A 131 -11.11 0.49 -32.36
N GLU A 132 -12.41 0.20 -32.61
CA GLU A 132 -13.51 0.98 -32.07
C GLU A 132 -13.75 0.65 -30.59
N LYS A 133 -13.73 1.69 -29.73
CA LYS A 133 -13.99 1.59 -28.28
C LYS A 133 -13.24 0.45 -27.57
N PRO A 134 -11.92 0.37 -27.73
CA PRO A 134 -11.15 -0.76 -27.20
C PRO A 134 -11.16 -0.81 -25.67
N GLU A 135 -11.17 -2.03 -25.13
CA GLU A 135 -10.89 -2.27 -23.73
C GLU A 135 -9.37 -2.38 -23.52
N PHE A 136 -8.88 -1.67 -22.54
CA PHE A 136 -7.50 -1.79 -22.07
C PHE A 136 -7.48 -2.37 -20.66
N SER A 137 -6.40 -3.03 -20.31
CA SER A 137 -6.16 -3.46 -18.94
C SER A 137 -4.77 -3.06 -18.48
N ALA A 138 -4.66 -2.71 -17.20
CA ALA A 138 -3.39 -2.42 -16.55
C ALA A 138 -3.38 -2.99 -15.13
N LYS A 139 -2.24 -3.56 -14.73
CA LYS A 139 -2.04 -3.96 -13.33
C LYS A 139 -1.65 -2.73 -12.53
N ILE A 140 -2.52 -2.31 -11.62
CA ILE A 140 -2.29 -1.15 -10.75
C ILE A 140 -1.96 -1.58 -9.33
N ASN A 141 -1.08 -0.83 -8.69
CA ASN A 141 -0.75 -0.98 -7.29
C ASN A 141 -1.91 -0.49 -6.41
N ILE A 142 -2.36 -1.33 -5.48
CA ILE A 142 -3.47 -1.00 -4.57
C ILE A 142 -3.02 -0.74 -3.13
N GLY A 143 -1.72 -0.52 -2.91
CA GLY A 143 -1.20 -0.02 -1.62
C GLY A 143 -1.14 -1.05 -0.50
N CYS A 144 -1.09 -2.35 -0.81
CA CYS A 144 -0.83 -3.40 0.18
C CYS A 144 0.46 -4.16 -0.18
N TYR A 145 1.36 -4.28 0.79
CA TYR A 145 2.70 -4.85 0.61
C TYR A 145 3.05 -5.78 1.76
N VAL A 146 3.76 -6.87 1.46
CA VAL A 146 4.51 -7.64 2.45
C VAL A 146 5.99 -7.35 2.21
N MET A 147 6.70 -6.95 3.25
CA MET A 147 8.07 -6.44 3.15
C MET A 147 8.99 -7.04 4.21
N GLU A 148 10.28 -7.16 3.87
CA GLU A 148 11.34 -7.46 4.83
C GLU A 148 11.90 -6.15 5.42
N PRO A 149 12.38 -6.16 6.70
CA PRO A 149 12.86 -4.97 7.40
C PRO A 149 13.98 -4.21 6.68
N GLU A 150 14.81 -4.92 5.90
CA GLU A 150 15.93 -4.35 5.14
C GLU A 150 15.49 -3.30 4.12
N VAL A 151 14.23 -3.37 3.68
CA VAL A 151 13.63 -2.39 2.77
C VAL A 151 13.61 -0.99 3.37
N LEU A 152 13.47 -0.89 4.69
CA LEU A 152 13.48 0.40 5.42
C LEU A 152 14.81 1.15 5.29
N GLN A 153 15.92 0.44 5.04
CA GLN A 153 17.23 1.06 4.82
C GLN A 153 17.32 1.83 3.51
N LEU A 154 16.41 1.56 2.55
CA LEU A 154 16.31 2.30 1.29
C LEU A 154 15.67 3.68 1.44
N ILE A 155 15.03 3.93 2.59
CA ILE A 155 14.22 5.12 2.86
C ILE A 155 15.07 6.10 3.68
N PRO A 156 15.28 7.34 3.20
CA PRO A 156 16.00 8.35 3.95
C PRO A 156 15.21 8.79 5.19
N LYS A 157 15.90 9.04 6.30
CA LYS A 157 15.28 9.55 7.54
C LYS A 157 14.84 11.00 7.36
N ASN A 158 13.67 11.35 7.91
CA ASN A 158 13.17 12.72 8.03
C ASN A 158 13.03 13.50 6.70
N LYS A 159 12.86 12.80 5.58
CA LYS A 159 12.64 13.39 4.25
C LYS A 159 11.37 12.82 3.62
N PRO A 160 10.61 13.63 2.86
CA PRO A 160 9.54 13.10 2.03
C PRO A 160 10.08 12.06 1.05
N TYR A 161 9.45 10.89 1.03
CA TYR A 161 9.87 9.79 0.17
C TYR A 161 8.67 8.92 -0.23
N GLY A 162 8.47 8.71 -1.53
CA GLY A 162 7.36 7.93 -2.06
C GLY A 162 7.65 6.42 -2.05
N MET A 163 6.61 5.61 -1.97
CA MET A 163 6.73 4.15 -2.05
C MET A 163 7.21 3.69 -3.44
N ASP A 164 6.84 4.39 -4.51
CA ASP A 164 7.33 4.15 -5.87
C ASP A 164 8.86 4.17 -5.94
N SER A 165 9.49 5.11 -5.25
CA SER A 165 10.95 5.23 -5.19
C SER A 165 11.61 4.05 -4.46
N VAL A 166 10.95 3.52 -3.40
CA VAL A 166 11.40 2.31 -2.69
C VAL A 166 11.34 1.11 -3.64
N ILE A 167 10.21 0.93 -4.33
CA ILE A 167 10.01 -0.19 -5.26
C ILE A 167 11.04 -0.14 -6.40
N ARG A 168 11.26 1.03 -7.02
CA ARG A 168 12.29 1.20 -8.06
C ARG A 168 13.69 0.83 -7.58
N LYS A 169 14.08 1.27 -6.36
CA LYS A 169 15.37 0.88 -5.76
C LYS A 169 15.48 -0.62 -5.48
N THR A 170 14.39 -1.24 -5.03
CA THR A 170 14.36 -2.68 -4.78
C THR A 170 14.51 -3.48 -6.09
N LEU A 171 13.87 -3.05 -7.16
CA LEU A 171 14.01 -3.65 -8.50
C LEU A 171 15.45 -3.50 -9.03
N ALA A 172 16.08 -2.35 -8.83
CA ALA A 172 17.46 -2.10 -9.28
C ALA A 172 18.51 -2.96 -8.56
N LYS A 173 18.26 -3.35 -7.30
CA LYS A 173 19.18 -4.22 -6.53
C LYS A 173 19.11 -5.71 -6.93
N LYS A 174 18.10 -6.13 -7.70
CA LYS A 174 17.95 -7.51 -8.19
C LYS A 174 18.64 -7.78 -9.52
N LYS A 175 19.32 -6.78 -10.09
CA LYS A 175 20.21 -6.92 -11.24
C LYS A 175 21.64 -7.08 -10.77
#